data_c46bff92bea36f2cb522466cbd1fc675
#
_entry.id   c46bff92bea36f2cb522466cbd1fc675
#
_cell.length_a   1.000
_cell.length_b   1.000
_cell.length_c   1.000
_cell.angle_alpha   90.00
_cell.angle_beta   90.00
_cell.angle_gamma   90.00
#
_symmetry.space_group_name_H-M   'P 1'
#
loop_
_entity.id
_entity.type
_entity.pdbx_description
1 polymer ?
#
loop_
_entity_poly.entity_id
_entity_poly.type
_entity_poly.pdbx_seq_one_letter_code
_entity_poly.pdbx_strand_id
1 'polypeptide(L)'
;MISSQAAVADRELDQCIVMVLRQEPFFGHLLSSIVRRLDHRIPTAAVTLSPLGVSLVVNPSFFMDELSRSERCAVIKHEILHLVFKHLFRFEATGTDRMRLNIAADLVVNQLIQPWPLPSSAVTLASFPALKLGANKSVEHYYRRLEQHAADNPGFDASLRARLESSHSHHGQWAGNGGEGFAPFQGQPAQISTAGNAEHQPELSEDLARILEDAFDRQLQQAKARLSLRQWGDVPGSLKLLLQHSASEVKAQVDWKRTLRVFASSGYRTRIVGTNRKRSKRFGTYPGVRIHREKKLAVVVDTSGSIGPETLAAFFAEITLIQRSGAEILVIEADAVVQNVYPFRGKVPEQIGGGGGTDFNPAFRWLREDSGQRFDGCIYITDGFAETPTIRPPCRLLWVISVDGQKGEHLPWGKSIRISA
;
A
#
# COMPACT_ATOMS: atom_id res chain seq x y z
N MET A 1 37.02 20.01 -6.27
CA MET A 1 37.10 18.67 -6.88
C MET A 1 35.79 17.85 -6.69
N ILE A 2 35.24 17.78 -5.51
CA ILE A 2 34.01 17.01 -5.23
C ILE A 2 32.79 17.46 -6.09
N SER A 3 32.62 18.76 -6.31
CA SER A 3 31.54 19.30 -7.15
C SER A 3 31.64 18.90 -8.63
N SER A 4 32.83 18.70 -9.15
CA SER A 4 33.05 18.29 -10.54
C SER A 4 32.75 16.81 -10.76
N GLN A 5 33.11 15.95 -9.80
CA GLN A 5 32.87 14.50 -9.89
C GLN A 5 31.36 14.17 -9.74
N ALA A 6 30.66 14.84 -8.83
CA ALA A 6 29.24 14.70 -8.69
C ALA A 6 28.50 15.13 -9.97
N ALA A 7 28.88 16.20 -10.62
CA ALA A 7 28.28 16.64 -11.87
C ALA A 7 28.52 15.65 -13.03
N VAL A 8 29.67 14.98 -13.05
CA VAL A 8 29.98 13.93 -14.04
C VAL A 8 29.11 12.69 -13.76
N ALA A 9 29.00 12.26 -12.51
CA ALA A 9 28.19 11.12 -12.11
C ALA A 9 26.70 11.35 -12.41
N ASP A 10 26.18 12.55 -12.16
CA ASP A 10 24.79 12.92 -12.47
C ASP A 10 24.52 12.84 -13.98
N ARG A 11 25.44 13.34 -14.80
CA ARG A 11 25.34 13.25 -16.26
C ARG A 11 25.40 11.81 -16.77
N GLU A 12 26.26 10.96 -16.18
CA GLU A 12 26.31 9.53 -16.52
C GLU A 12 25.04 8.79 -16.08
N LEU A 13 24.46 9.16 -14.95
CA LEU A 13 23.17 8.63 -14.50
C LEU A 13 22.06 8.97 -15.50
N ASP A 14 22.00 10.19 -15.98
CA ASP A 14 21.08 10.62 -17.04
C ASP A 14 21.26 9.80 -18.32
N GLN A 15 22.53 9.58 -18.73
CA GLN A 15 22.82 8.79 -19.92
C GLN A 15 22.39 7.32 -19.76
N CYS A 16 22.58 6.72 -18.58
CA CYS A 16 22.09 5.37 -18.29
C CYS A 16 20.56 5.31 -18.37
N ILE A 17 19.85 6.31 -17.84
CA ILE A 17 18.39 6.37 -17.93
C ILE A 17 17.92 6.46 -19.39
N VAL A 18 18.60 7.26 -20.21
CA VAL A 18 18.30 7.34 -21.65
C VAL A 18 18.57 6.00 -22.34
N MET A 19 19.65 5.28 -21.97
CA MET A 19 19.92 3.95 -22.51
C MET A 19 18.83 2.95 -22.11
N VAL A 20 18.42 2.93 -20.85
CA VAL A 20 17.32 2.10 -20.36
C VAL A 20 16.03 2.48 -21.07
N LEU A 21 15.72 3.77 -21.25
CA LEU A 21 14.52 4.21 -21.96
C LEU A 21 14.45 3.71 -23.42
N ARG A 22 15.62 3.64 -24.08
CA ARG A 22 15.69 3.17 -25.47
C ARG A 22 15.54 1.66 -25.62
N GLN A 23 16.06 0.90 -24.68
CA GLN A 23 16.04 -0.57 -24.73
C GLN A 23 14.83 -1.17 -24.00
N GLU A 24 14.45 -0.58 -22.89
CA GLU A 24 13.38 -1.04 -22.02
C GLU A 24 12.49 0.15 -21.60
N PRO A 25 11.62 0.64 -22.49
CA PRO A 25 10.86 1.87 -22.31
C PRO A 25 10.05 1.95 -21.01
N PHE A 26 9.54 0.83 -20.52
CA PHE A 26 8.81 0.77 -19.25
C PHE A 26 9.66 1.29 -18.09
N PHE A 27 10.85 0.72 -17.91
CA PHE A 27 11.76 1.11 -16.83
C PHE A 27 12.28 2.54 -17.01
N GLY A 28 12.58 2.93 -18.25
CA GLY A 28 13.02 4.29 -18.56
C GLY A 28 11.96 5.36 -18.22
N HIS A 29 10.69 5.11 -18.55
CA HIS A 29 9.58 6.00 -18.17
C HIS A 29 9.38 6.06 -16.66
N LEU A 30 9.51 4.93 -15.97
CA LEU A 30 9.43 4.89 -14.52
C LEU A 30 10.58 5.67 -13.87
N LEU A 31 11.82 5.42 -14.29
CA LEU A 31 13.00 6.13 -13.81
C LEU A 31 12.93 7.65 -14.01
N SER A 32 12.34 8.09 -15.13
CA SER A 32 12.16 9.52 -15.39
C SER A 32 11.17 10.20 -14.44
N SER A 33 10.34 9.44 -13.74
CA SER A 33 9.34 9.95 -12.77
C SER A 33 9.81 9.90 -11.30
N ILE A 34 10.98 9.33 -11.04
CA ILE A 34 11.55 9.16 -9.69
C ILE A 34 12.61 10.22 -9.44
N VAL A 35 12.62 10.75 -8.22
CA VAL A 35 13.64 11.71 -7.78
C VAL A 35 14.99 10.99 -7.68
N ARG A 36 16.06 11.63 -8.17
CA ARG A 36 17.42 11.10 -8.15
C ARG A 36 18.29 11.93 -7.24
N ARG A 37 19.16 11.26 -6.50
CA ARG A 37 20.10 11.90 -5.58
C ARG A 37 21.44 11.20 -5.62
N LEU A 38 22.50 11.96 -5.56
CA LEU A 38 23.86 11.45 -5.35
C LEU A 38 24.22 11.62 -3.88
N ASP A 39 24.68 10.53 -3.24
CA ASP A 39 25.06 10.56 -1.83
C ASP A 39 26.26 9.62 -1.57
N HIS A 40 27.37 10.19 -1.14
CA HIS A 40 28.59 9.43 -0.81
C HIS A 40 28.47 8.64 0.51
N ARG A 41 27.42 8.88 1.29
CA ARG A 41 27.21 8.21 2.59
C ARG A 41 26.67 6.79 2.46
N ILE A 42 26.03 6.46 1.34
CA ILE A 42 25.63 5.09 1.06
C ILE A 42 26.75 4.33 0.35
N PRO A 43 26.87 3.01 0.54
CA PRO A 43 27.97 2.25 -0.09
C PRO A 43 27.81 2.11 -1.60
N THR A 44 26.59 1.93 -2.10
CA THR A 44 26.32 1.55 -3.49
C THR A 44 25.22 2.42 -4.12
N ALA A 45 24.09 1.83 -4.43
CA ALA A 45 22.87 2.49 -4.83
C ALA A 45 21.72 1.95 -3.99
N ALA A 46 20.65 2.72 -3.83
CA ALA A 46 19.46 2.30 -3.11
C ALA A 46 18.24 3.09 -3.56
N VAL A 47 17.07 2.46 -3.48
CA VAL A 47 15.79 3.16 -3.53
C VAL A 47 15.31 3.45 -2.11
N THR A 48 14.83 4.66 -1.88
CA THR A 48 14.40 5.12 -0.56
C THR A 48 13.02 5.73 -0.63
N LEU A 49 12.27 5.61 0.47
CA LEU A 49 11.01 6.31 0.67
C LEU A 49 11.24 7.54 1.56
N SER A 50 10.65 8.64 1.18
CA SER A 50 10.67 9.88 1.97
C SER A 50 9.29 10.55 1.90
N PRO A 51 8.96 11.51 2.77
CA PRO A 51 7.72 12.26 2.68
C PRO A 51 7.53 12.98 1.33
N LEU A 52 8.61 13.20 0.59
CA LEU A 52 8.60 13.80 -0.75
C LEU A 52 8.37 12.77 -1.87
N GLY A 53 8.28 11.47 -1.55
CA GLY A 53 8.10 10.39 -2.51
C GLY A 53 9.25 9.40 -2.57
N VAL A 54 9.29 8.63 -3.64
CA VAL A 54 10.32 7.64 -3.93
C VAL A 54 11.54 8.32 -4.53
N SER A 55 12.72 7.96 -4.04
CA SER A 55 14.01 8.48 -4.55
C SER A 55 14.98 7.35 -4.86
N LEU A 56 15.68 7.46 -5.96
CA LEU A 56 16.86 6.65 -6.29
C LEU A 56 18.10 7.42 -5.78
N VAL A 57 18.83 6.81 -4.88
CA VAL A 57 20.08 7.36 -4.31
C VAL A 57 21.24 6.54 -4.83
N VAL A 58 22.30 7.19 -5.30
CA VAL A 58 23.47 6.54 -5.90
C VAL A 58 24.73 7.11 -5.30
N ASN A 59 25.67 6.24 -4.88
CA ASN A 59 27.01 6.67 -4.52
C ASN A 59 27.82 6.95 -5.80
N PRO A 60 28.30 8.19 -5.99
CA PRO A 60 29.06 8.54 -7.19
C PRO A 60 30.32 7.72 -7.39
N SER A 61 31.08 7.42 -6.32
CA SER A 61 32.33 6.65 -6.43
C SER A 61 32.06 5.21 -6.85
N PHE A 62 31.13 4.53 -6.20
CA PHE A 62 30.70 3.20 -6.63
C PHE A 62 30.25 3.18 -8.08
N PHE A 63 29.43 4.15 -8.45
CA PHE A 63 28.82 4.20 -9.78
C PHE A 63 29.85 4.46 -10.88
N MET A 64 30.83 5.33 -10.63
CA MET A 64 31.81 5.76 -11.63
C MET A 64 33.03 4.88 -11.68
N ASP A 65 33.50 4.42 -10.52
CA ASP A 65 34.85 3.80 -10.41
C ASP A 65 34.75 2.26 -10.42
N GLU A 66 33.62 1.66 -9.95
CA GLU A 66 33.51 0.21 -9.83
C GLU A 66 32.66 -0.45 -10.92
N LEU A 67 31.82 0.32 -11.61
CA LEU A 67 30.87 -0.20 -12.59
C LEU A 67 31.24 0.19 -14.01
N SER A 68 31.21 -0.77 -14.93
CA SER A 68 31.15 -0.49 -16.36
C SER A 68 29.81 0.20 -16.72
N ARG A 69 29.74 0.85 -17.86
CA ARG A 69 28.56 1.59 -18.30
C ARG A 69 27.31 0.72 -18.39
N SER A 70 27.44 -0.53 -18.81
CA SER A 70 26.34 -1.48 -18.89
C SER A 70 25.91 -2.00 -17.53
N GLU A 71 26.84 -2.22 -16.60
CA GLU A 71 26.54 -2.61 -15.22
C GLU A 71 25.84 -1.47 -14.45
N ARG A 72 26.14 -0.20 -14.75
CA ARG A 72 25.38 0.94 -14.21
C ARG A 72 23.89 0.85 -14.54
N CYS A 73 23.56 0.49 -15.80
CA CYS A 73 22.17 0.28 -16.19
C CYS A 73 21.56 -0.92 -15.46
N ALA A 74 22.32 -1.99 -15.24
CA ALA A 74 21.88 -3.15 -14.48
C ALA A 74 21.54 -2.78 -13.03
N VAL A 75 22.40 -2.03 -12.36
CA VAL A 75 22.21 -1.58 -10.97
C VAL A 75 20.97 -0.67 -10.85
N ILE A 76 20.82 0.31 -11.74
CA ILE A 76 19.64 1.18 -11.74
C ILE A 76 18.36 0.39 -11.95
N LYS A 77 18.35 -0.56 -12.90
CA LYS A 77 17.21 -1.45 -13.15
C LYS A 77 16.90 -2.34 -11.95
N HIS A 78 17.95 -2.85 -11.28
CA HIS A 78 17.82 -3.65 -10.06
C HIS A 78 17.06 -2.88 -8.96
N GLU A 79 17.49 -1.67 -8.67
CA GLU A 79 16.83 -0.82 -7.67
C GLU A 79 15.36 -0.54 -8.00
N ILE A 80 15.08 -0.26 -9.27
CA ILE A 80 13.70 -0.05 -9.71
C ILE A 80 12.85 -1.30 -9.63
N LEU A 81 13.41 -2.48 -9.89
CA LEU A 81 12.67 -3.73 -9.73
C LEU A 81 12.28 -4.00 -8.27
N HIS A 82 13.11 -3.62 -7.28
CA HIS A 82 12.72 -3.70 -5.88
C HIS A 82 11.48 -2.84 -5.58
N LEU A 83 11.36 -1.66 -6.20
CA LEU A 83 10.15 -0.84 -6.10
C LEU A 83 8.95 -1.48 -6.79
N VAL A 84 9.14 -1.97 -8.03
CA VAL A 84 8.07 -2.58 -8.83
C VAL A 84 7.49 -3.80 -8.13
N PHE A 85 8.34 -4.62 -7.50
CA PHE A 85 7.93 -5.77 -6.70
C PHE A 85 7.46 -5.39 -5.28
N LYS A 86 7.47 -4.09 -4.96
CA LYS A 86 7.04 -3.57 -3.65
C LYS A 86 7.84 -4.14 -2.48
N HIS A 87 9.11 -4.48 -2.68
CA HIS A 87 9.95 -5.05 -1.63
C HIS A 87 10.13 -4.09 -0.45
N LEU A 88 10.07 -2.78 -0.68
CA LEU A 88 10.15 -1.77 0.36
C LEU A 88 8.87 -1.65 1.22
N PHE A 89 7.72 -2.11 0.70
CA PHE A 89 6.43 -1.94 1.35
C PHE A 89 5.91 -3.20 2.05
N ARG A 90 6.49 -4.38 1.76
CA ARG A 90 5.92 -5.68 2.16
C ARG A 90 6.47 -6.31 3.43
N PHE A 91 7.57 -5.81 4.00
CA PHE A 91 8.40 -6.63 4.91
C PHE A 91 8.50 -6.07 6.33
N GLU A 92 7.36 -5.88 6.99
CA GLU A 92 7.30 -5.62 8.43
C GLU A 92 6.89 -6.86 9.27
N ALA A 93 7.10 -8.08 8.79
CA ALA A 93 6.80 -9.26 9.59
C ALA A 93 7.82 -9.40 10.72
N THR A 94 7.36 -9.31 11.97
CA THR A 94 8.13 -9.57 13.17
C THR A 94 8.78 -10.96 13.13
N GLY A 95 10.10 -11.04 13.30
CA GLY A 95 10.85 -12.29 13.34
C GLY A 95 11.50 -12.72 12.03
N THR A 96 11.33 -11.98 10.93
CA THR A 96 11.97 -12.28 9.65
C THR A 96 13.44 -11.82 9.67
N ASP A 97 14.37 -12.71 9.27
CA ASP A 97 15.77 -12.34 9.09
C ASP A 97 15.90 -11.45 7.85
N ARG A 98 16.20 -10.17 8.07
CA ARG A 98 16.31 -9.15 7.03
C ARG A 98 17.37 -9.48 5.97
N MET A 99 18.50 -10.06 6.37
CA MET A 99 19.57 -10.41 5.44
C MET A 99 19.12 -11.50 4.46
N ARG A 100 18.50 -12.58 4.96
CA ARG A 100 17.99 -13.65 4.09
C ARG A 100 16.86 -13.16 3.19
N LEU A 101 16.05 -12.24 3.71
CA LEU A 101 14.96 -11.65 2.94
C LEU A 101 15.48 -10.82 1.76
N ASN A 102 16.49 -9.97 2.00
CA ASN A 102 17.13 -9.18 0.95
C ASN A 102 17.74 -10.09 -0.12
N ILE A 103 18.47 -11.13 0.30
CA ILE A 103 19.02 -12.11 -0.64
C ILE A 103 17.92 -12.79 -1.45
N ALA A 104 16.82 -13.18 -0.82
CA ALA A 104 15.69 -13.79 -1.52
C ALA A 104 15.05 -12.82 -2.52
N ALA A 105 14.95 -11.55 -2.19
CA ALA A 105 14.48 -10.49 -3.09
C ALA A 105 15.45 -10.28 -4.26
N ASP A 106 16.76 -10.25 -4.01
CA ASP A 106 17.80 -10.13 -5.03
C ASP A 106 17.78 -11.33 -6.00
N LEU A 107 17.57 -12.54 -5.48
CA LEU A 107 17.43 -13.74 -6.31
C LEU A 107 16.26 -13.64 -7.28
N VAL A 108 15.18 -12.96 -6.93
CA VAL A 108 14.05 -12.68 -7.84
C VAL A 108 14.41 -11.61 -8.84
N VAL A 109 14.90 -10.48 -8.37
CA VAL A 109 15.19 -9.29 -9.17
C VAL A 109 16.28 -9.57 -10.22
N ASN A 110 17.37 -10.24 -9.82
CA ASN A 110 18.53 -10.46 -10.68
C ASN A 110 18.25 -11.39 -11.87
N GLN A 111 17.18 -12.17 -11.83
CA GLN A 111 16.73 -12.97 -12.99
C GLN A 111 16.09 -12.10 -14.09
N LEU A 112 15.72 -10.86 -13.79
CA LEU A 112 15.02 -9.95 -14.69
C LEU A 112 15.91 -8.81 -15.23
N ILE A 113 17.19 -8.80 -14.88
CA ILE A 113 18.11 -7.72 -15.23
C ILE A 113 18.48 -7.70 -16.71
N GLN A 114 18.45 -8.84 -17.39
CA GLN A 114 18.74 -8.86 -18.83
C GLN A 114 17.95 -7.78 -19.59
N PRO A 115 18.56 -7.15 -20.62
CA PRO A 115 19.81 -7.53 -21.31
C PRO A 115 21.10 -6.98 -20.66
N TRP A 116 21.03 -6.33 -19.51
CA TRP A 116 22.17 -5.71 -18.85
C TRP A 116 23.01 -6.75 -18.10
N PRO A 117 24.35 -6.70 -18.18
CA PRO A 117 25.21 -7.59 -17.39
C PRO A 117 25.17 -7.18 -15.92
N LEU A 118 25.02 -8.17 -15.05
CA LEU A 118 25.14 -7.96 -13.60
C LEU A 118 26.61 -7.77 -13.20
N PRO A 119 26.92 -6.91 -12.20
CA PRO A 119 28.22 -6.87 -11.56
C PRO A 119 28.62 -8.25 -11.02
N SER A 120 29.92 -8.54 -10.98
CA SER A 120 30.43 -9.83 -10.49
C SER A 120 30.08 -10.13 -9.03
N SER A 121 29.83 -9.09 -8.25
CA SER A 121 29.36 -9.17 -6.85
C SER A 121 27.89 -9.52 -6.69
N ALA A 122 27.10 -9.50 -7.76
CA ALA A 122 25.64 -9.70 -7.68
C ALA A 122 25.28 -11.10 -7.21
N VAL A 123 24.29 -11.18 -6.32
CA VAL A 123 23.72 -12.44 -5.82
C VAL A 123 22.83 -13.06 -6.88
N THR A 124 23.14 -14.27 -7.32
CA THR A 124 22.37 -15.00 -8.33
C THR A 124 22.02 -16.41 -7.85
N LEU A 125 21.17 -17.12 -8.60
CA LEU A 125 20.87 -18.54 -8.29
C LEU A 125 22.14 -19.41 -8.30
N ALA A 126 23.09 -19.09 -9.16
CA ALA A 126 24.39 -19.79 -9.24
C ALA A 126 25.27 -19.51 -8.02
N SER A 127 24.98 -18.49 -7.23
CA SER A 127 25.69 -18.21 -5.98
C SER A 127 25.44 -19.25 -4.89
N PHE A 128 24.39 -20.06 -5.04
CA PHE A 128 23.96 -21.09 -4.08
C PHE A 128 23.80 -22.47 -4.72
N PRO A 129 24.88 -23.09 -5.23
CA PRO A 129 24.77 -24.36 -5.95
C PRO A 129 24.25 -25.51 -5.08
N ALA A 130 24.54 -25.49 -3.77
CA ALA A 130 24.08 -26.49 -2.82
C ALA A 130 22.56 -26.50 -2.63
N LEU A 131 21.90 -25.35 -2.78
CA LEU A 131 20.45 -25.25 -2.58
C LEU A 131 19.64 -25.70 -3.83
N LYS A 132 20.28 -25.85 -4.99
CA LYS A 132 19.62 -26.24 -6.26
C LYS A 132 18.36 -25.43 -6.52
N LEU A 133 18.47 -24.11 -6.41
CA LEU A 133 17.34 -23.19 -6.55
C LEU A 133 16.78 -23.19 -7.95
N GLY A 134 15.49 -23.45 -8.10
CA GLY A 134 14.78 -23.34 -9.39
C GLY A 134 14.55 -21.87 -9.77
N ALA A 135 14.61 -21.56 -11.05
CA ALA A 135 14.32 -20.22 -11.56
C ALA A 135 12.84 -19.82 -11.43
N ASN A 136 12.56 -18.52 -11.51
CA ASN A 136 11.21 -17.92 -11.54
C ASN A 136 10.32 -18.32 -10.34
N LYS A 137 10.90 -18.37 -9.16
CA LYS A 137 10.16 -18.59 -7.90
C LYS A 137 9.95 -17.27 -7.16
N SER A 138 9.00 -17.26 -6.21
CA SER A 138 8.70 -16.09 -5.38
C SER A 138 9.78 -15.83 -4.32
N VAL A 139 9.78 -14.62 -3.75
CA VAL A 139 10.67 -14.24 -2.65
C VAL A 139 10.48 -15.17 -1.46
N GLU A 140 9.22 -15.50 -1.12
CA GLU A 140 8.89 -16.39 0.00
C GLU A 140 9.43 -17.81 -0.23
N HIS A 141 9.46 -18.27 -1.49
CA HIS A 141 10.05 -19.56 -1.82
C HIS A 141 11.56 -19.56 -1.55
N TYR A 142 12.29 -18.55 -2.07
CA TYR A 142 13.73 -18.45 -1.86
C TYR A 142 14.07 -18.23 -0.40
N TYR A 143 13.32 -17.38 0.30
CA TYR A 143 13.49 -17.15 1.74
C TYR A 143 13.40 -18.46 2.54
N ARG A 144 12.32 -19.23 2.34
CA ARG A 144 12.15 -20.54 3.02
C ARG A 144 13.29 -21.53 2.72
N ARG A 145 13.79 -21.53 1.49
CA ARG A 145 14.92 -22.41 1.11
C ARG A 145 16.21 -21.98 1.79
N LEU A 146 16.47 -20.69 1.90
CA LEU A 146 17.61 -20.16 2.64
C LEU A 146 17.48 -20.43 4.14
N GLU A 147 16.31 -20.23 4.71
CA GLU A 147 16.01 -20.50 6.13
C GLU A 147 16.18 -21.97 6.49
N GLN A 148 15.63 -22.90 5.69
CA GLN A 148 15.81 -24.33 5.88
C GLN A 148 17.30 -24.71 5.83
N HIS A 149 18.03 -24.20 4.85
CA HIS A 149 19.46 -24.49 4.72
C HIS A 149 20.27 -23.94 5.89
N ALA A 150 19.92 -22.77 6.41
CA ALA A 150 20.56 -22.20 7.58
C ALA A 150 20.29 -23.02 8.87
N ALA A 151 19.07 -23.57 9.00
CA ALA A 151 18.73 -24.45 10.13
C ALA A 151 19.53 -25.77 10.09
N ASP A 152 19.75 -26.32 8.89
CA ASP A 152 20.48 -27.56 8.68
C ASP A 152 22.02 -27.38 8.73
N ASN A 153 22.52 -26.15 8.54
CA ASN A 153 23.95 -25.84 8.45
C ASN A 153 24.33 -24.69 9.38
N PRO A 154 24.65 -24.94 10.65
CA PRO A 154 25.17 -23.95 11.57
C PRO A 154 26.42 -23.26 11.02
N GLY A 155 26.38 -21.94 10.88
CA GLY A 155 27.48 -21.17 10.26
C GLY A 155 27.19 -20.71 8.82
N PHE A 156 26.09 -21.15 8.20
CA PHE A 156 25.70 -20.68 6.88
C PHE A 156 25.52 -19.15 6.87
N ASP A 157 24.85 -18.59 7.87
CA ASP A 157 24.64 -17.14 7.97
C ASP A 157 25.97 -16.38 8.17
N ALA A 158 26.91 -16.95 8.92
CA ALA A 158 28.23 -16.35 9.08
C ALA A 158 29.01 -16.38 7.76
N SER A 159 28.98 -17.48 7.03
CA SER A 159 29.60 -17.58 5.70
C SER A 159 28.96 -16.66 4.69
N LEU A 160 27.64 -16.48 4.79
CA LEU A 160 26.86 -15.58 3.96
C LEU A 160 27.23 -14.12 4.22
N ARG A 161 27.33 -13.72 5.49
CA ARG A 161 27.81 -12.39 5.90
C ARG A 161 29.23 -12.13 5.40
N ALA A 162 30.17 -13.06 5.66
CA ALA A 162 31.56 -12.93 5.21
C ALA A 162 31.66 -12.79 3.68
N ARG A 163 30.84 -13.51 2.92
CA ARG A 163 30.78 -13.40 1.47
C ARG A 163 30.23 -12.05 1.00
N LEU A 164 29.23 -11.57 1.68
CA LEU A 164 28.65 -10.27 1.39
C LEU A 164 29.61 -9.14 1.77
N GLU A 165 30.35 -9.26 2.87
CA GLU A 165 31.41 -8.33 3.29
C GLU A 165 32.61 -8.36 2.33
N SER A 166 33.03 -9.55 1.87
CA SER A 166 34.14 -9.68 0.93
C SER A 166 33.84 -9.14 -0.46
N SER A 167 32.60 -9.12 -0.89
CA SER A 167 32.22 -8.47 -2.14
C SER A 167 32.39 -6.94 -2.13
N HIS A 168 32.48 -6.34 -0.93
CA HIS A 168 32.73 -4.90 -0.71
C HIS A 168 34.18 -4.57 -0.39
N SER A 169 35.03 -5.58 -0.09
CA SER A 169 36.41 -5.34 0.39
C SER A 169 37.45 -5.15 -0.71
N HIS A 170 37.08 -5.15 -1.98
CA HIS A 170 38.06 -4.94 -3.06
C HIS A 170 38.45 -3.48 -3.28
N HIS A 171 37.84 -2.52 -2.60
CA HIS A 171 38.31 -1.13 -2.64
C HIS A 171 38.38 -0.49 -1.26
N GLY A 172 39.63 -0.44 -0.77
CA GLY A 172 40.25 0.61 0.05
C GLY A 172 39.51 1.05 1.32
N GLN A 173 40.11 0.62 2.46
CA GLN A 173 40.22 1.37 3.72
C GLN A 173 39.17 2.46 3.99
N TRP A 174 38.11 2.08 4.66
CA TRP A 174 37.41 2.99 5.55
C TRP A 174 37.71 2.60 7.01
N ALA A 175 38.92 3.05 7.46
CA ALA A 175 39.25 3.14 8.87
C ALA A 175 38.64 4.46 9.41
N GLY A 176 37.63 4.39 10.18
CA GLY A 176 36.98 5.53 10.85
C GLY A 176 35.92 5.08 11.84
N ASN A 177 36.37 4.72 13.03
CA ASN A 177 35.67 4.67 14.32
C ASN A 177 34.14 4.42 14.36
N GLY A 178 33.81 3.27 14.94
CA GLY A 178 32.65 3.13 15.81
C GLY A 178 31.41 2.49 15.20
N GLY A 179 31.27 1.18 15.39
CA GLY A 179 30.02 0.55 15.77
C GLY A 179 28.97 0.31 14.69
N GLU A 180 28.72 -0.97 14.47
CA GLU A 180 27.54 -1.59 13.87
C GLU A 180 27.53 -1.82 12.36
N GLY A 181 27.50 -3.12 12.09
CA GLY A 181 27.75 -3.79 10.82
C GLY A 181 26.95 -3.32 9.61
N PHE A 182 27.67 -3.14 8.55
CA PHE A 182 27.14 -2.88 7.21
C PHE A 182 26.60 -4.16 6.58
N ALA A 183 25.40 -4.07 6.02
CA ALA A 183 24.82 -5.09 5.17
C ALA A 183 24.94 -4.70 3.70
N PRO A 184 25.30 -5.67 2.83
CA PRO A 184 25.41 -5.46 1.40
C PRO A 184 24.04 -5.42 0.76
N PHE A 185 23.87 -4.59 -0.25
CA PHE A 185 22.63 -4.38 -0.99
C PHE A 185 21.40 -4.40 -0.07
N GLN A 186 21.44 -3.61 0.97
CA GLN A 186 20.30 -3.41 1.80
C GLN A 186 19.41 -2.37 1.14
N GLY A 187 18.39 -2.83 0.46
CA GLY A 187 17.13 -2.12 0.49
C GLY A 187 16.74 -2.02 1.97
N GLN A 188 17.21 -0.99 2.65
CA GLN A 188 16.75 -0.73 4.00
C GLN A 188 15.26 -0.42 3.92
N PRO A 189 14.43 -0.96 4.83
CA PRO A 189 13.10 -0.44 4.99
C PRO A 189 13.25 1.07 5.22
N ALA A 190 12.53 1.83 4.43
CA ALA A 190 12.47 3.27 4.36
C ALA A 190 13.17 4.03 5.51
N GLN A 191 14.47 4.28 5.39
CA GLN A 191 15.14 5.20 6.28
C GLN A 191 14.90 6.61 5.78
N ILE A 192 14.13 7.38 6.54
CA ILE A 192 13.91 8.80 6.30
C ILE A 192 15.24 9.52 6.60
N SER A 193 16.00 9.83 5.56
CA SER A 193 17.14 10.74 5.69
C SER A 193 16.66 12.18 5.76
N THR A 194 16.46 12.68 6.96
CA THR A 194 16.52 14.13 7.20
C THR A 194 17.99 14.50 7.37
N ALA A 195 18.53 15.34 6.48
CA ALA A 195 19.83 15.96 6.65
C ALA A 195 19.77 16.89 7.87
N GLY A 196 20.39 16.49 8.97
CA GLY A 196 20.51 17.30 10.18
C GLY A 196 20.29 16.50 11.45
N ASN A 197 21.38 16.18 12.15
CA ASN A 197 21.51 15.60 13.50
C ASN A 197 20.94 14.19 13.73
N ALA A 198 21.87 13.31 14.11
CA ALA A 198 21.63 11.94 14.54
C ALA A 198 20.92 11.92 15.91
N GLU A 199 19.60 12.12 15.93
CA GLU A 199 18.74 11.79 17.07
C GLU A 199 17.31 11.58 16.56
N HIS A 200 16.81 10.33 16.70
CA HIS A 200 15.45 9.90 16.39
C HIS A 200 14.99 10.06 14.92
N GLN A 201 15.17 8.99 14.14
CA GLN A 201 14.46 8.85 12.87
C GLN A 201 13.00 8.47 13.19
N PRO A 202 12.00 9.28 12.78
CA PRO A 202 10.62 8.86 12.91
C PRO A 202 10.37 7.67 11.98
N GLU A 203 9.91 6.57 12.54
CA GLU A 203 9.33 5.47 11.78
C GLU A 203 8.25 6.04 10.85
N LEU A 204 8.27 5.66 9.58
CA LEU A 204 7.19 6.03 8.66
C LEU A 204 5.88 5.49 9.26
N SER A 205 4.93 6.36 9.52
CA SER A 205 3.61 5.89 9.95
C SER A 205 3.02 5.01 8.84
N GLU A 206 2.32 3.95 9.20
CA GLU A 206 1.66 3.05 8.25
C GLU A 206 0.80 3.82 7.23
N ASP A 207 0.16 4.91 7.66
CA ASP A 207 -0.64 5.77 6.79
C ASP A 207 0.20 6.46 5.71
N LEU A 208 1.40 6.92 6.06
CA LEU A 208 2.32 7.56 5.11
C LEU A 208 2.89 6.52 4.13
N ALA A 209 3.24 5.33 4.61
CA ALA A 209 3.71 4.25 3.76
C ALA A 209 2.64 3.87 2.70
N ARG A 210 1.37 3.76 3.08
CA ARG A 210 0.24 3.52 2.16
C ARG A 210 0.06 4.64 1.14
N ILE A 211 0.14 5.90 1.58
CA ILE A 211 0.04 7.06 0.67
C ILE A 211 1.16 7.03 -0.38
N LEU A 212 2.38 6.68 0.04
CA LEU A 212 3.53 6.57 -0.85
C LEU A 212 3.40 5.38 -1.81
N GLU A 213 2.88 4.25 -1.35
CA GLU A 213 2.57 3.09 -2.18
C GLU A 213 1.54 3.44 -3.25
N ASP A 214 0.41 4.06 -2.88
CA ASP A 214 -0.62 4.53 -3.81
C ASP A 214 -0.08 5.56 -4.82
N ALA A 215 0.82 6.43 -4.39
CA ALA A 215 1.48 7.39 -5.27
C ALA A 215 2.41 6.69 -6.27
N PHE A 216 3.14 5.69 -5.83
CA PHE A 216 4.01 4.89 -6.68
C PHE A 216 3.22 4.04 -7.68
N ASP A 217 2.11 3.43 -7.27
CA ASP A 217 1.20 2.70 -8.16
C ASP A 217 0.68 3.60 -9.30
N ARG A 218 0.38 4.86 -9.01
CA ARG A 218 0.02 5.84 -10.05
C ARG A 218 1.18 6.10 -11.01
N GLN A 219 2.42 6.18 -10.53
CA GLN A 219 3.61 6.33 -11.38
C GLN A 219 3.81 5.09 -12.27
N LEU A 220 3.62 3.88 -11.74
CA LEU A 220 3.64 2.63 -12.51
C LEU A 220 2.61 2.63 -13.65
N GLN A 221 1.37 3.03 -13.36
CA GLN A 221 0.32 3.11 -14.37
C GLN A 221 0.61 4.19 -15.43
N GLN A 222 1.18 5.32 -15.03
CA GLN A 222 1.61 6.36 -15.98
C GLN A 222 2.74 5.88 -16.87
N ALA A 223 3.73 5.18 -16.33
CA ALA A 223 4.82 4.59 -17.11
C ALA A 223 4.27 3.57 -18.12
N LYS A 224 3.33 2.70 -17.68
CA LYS A 224 2.63 1.75 -18.55
C LYS A 224 1.83 2.44 -19.66
N ALA A 225 1.10 3.51 -19.34
CA ALA A 225 0.27 4.23 -20.32
C ALA A 225 1.09 4.91 -21.43
N ARG A 226 2.37 5.15 -21.21
CA ARG A 226 3.30 5.73 -22.21
C ARG A 226 3.85 4.70 -23.20
N LEU A 227 3.58 3.40 -22.98
CA LEU A 227 4.07 2.32 -23.83
C LEU A 227 3.14 2.11 -25.04
N SER A 228 3.74 1.88 -26.21
CA SER A 228 3.03 1.32 -27.36
C SER A 228 2.70 -0.17 -27.12
N LEU A 229 1.76 -0.73 -27.89
CA LEU A 229 1.40 -2.15 -27.83
C LEU A 229 2.61 -3.07 -28.04
N ARG A 230 3.53 -2.70 -28.94
CA ARG A 230 4.76 -3.45 -29.20
C ARG A 230 5.67 -3.44 -27.98
N GLN A 231 5.94 -2.26 -27.43
CA GLN A 231 6.78 -2.10 -26.23
C GLN A 231 6.20 -2.81 -25.01
N TRP A 232 4.87 -2.84 -24.89
CA TRP A 232 4.21 -3.66 -23.89
C TRP A 232 4.43 -5.15 -24.11
N GLY A 233 4.51 -5.59 -25.38
CA GLY A 233 4.87 -6.96 -25.74
C GLY A 233 6.21 -7.42 -25.19
N ASP A 234 7.20 -6.53 -25.11
CA ASP A 234 8.57 -6.80 -24.67
C ASP A 234 8.74 -6.85 -23.14
N VAL A 235 7.73 -6.41 -22.37
CA VAL A 235 7.77 -6.47 -20.88
C VAL A 235 7.70 -7.93 -20.42
N PRO A 236 8.56 -8.38 -19.47
CA PRO A 236 8.53 -9.73 -18.93
C PRO A 236 7.16 -10.16 -18.40
N GLY A 237 6.77 -11.42 -18.62
CA GLY A 237 5.44 -11.93 -18.27
C GLY A 237 5.08 -11.82 -16.79
N SER A 238 6.06 -12.03 -15.90
CA SER A 238 5.90 -11.85 -14.44
C SER A 238 5.56 -10.41 -14.08
N LEU A 239 6.20 -9.43 -14.74
CA LEU A 239 5.90 -8.01 -14.56
C LEU A 239 4.55 -7.64 -15.17
N LYS A 240 4.18 -8.22 -16.32
CA LYS A 240 2.85 -8.00 -16.91
C LYS A 240 1.74 -8.41 -15.97
N LEU A 241 1.85 -9.58 -15.34
CA LEU A 241 0.88 -10.05 -14.35
C LEU A 241 0.77 -9.07 -13.17
N LEU A 242 1.90 -8.65 -12.60
CA LEU A 242 1.94 -7.70 -11.50
C LEU A 242 1.31 -6.35 -11.89
N LEU A 243 1.68 -5.82 -13.07
CA LEU A 243 1.14 -4.56 -13.58
C LEU A 243 -0.33 -4.66 -14.04
N GLN A 244 -0.81 -5.86 -14.36
CA GLN A 244 -2.22 -6.11 -14.63
C GLN A 244 -3.02 -6.19 -13.33
N HIS A 245 -2.48 -6.82 -12.28
CA HIS A 245 -3.10 -6.85 -10.97
C HIS A 245 -3.21 -5.44 -10.37
N SER A 246 -2.12 -4.68 -10.32
CA SER A 246 -2.18 -3.29 -9.86
C SER A 246 -3.06 -2.39 -10.73
N ALA A 247 -3.21 -2.69 -12.03
CA ALA A 247 -4.13 -1.98 -12.92
C ALA A 247 -5.58 -2.42 -12.78
N SER A 248 -5.86 -3.66 -12.44
CA SER A 248 -7.22 -4.11 -12.15
C SER A 248 -7.70 -3.59 -10.79
N GLU A 249 -6.82 -3.42 -9.84
CA GLU A 249 -7.10 -2.70 -8.60
C GLU A 249 -7.41 -1.22 -8.85
N VAL A 250 -6.72 -0.57 -9.79
CA VAL A 250 -7.00 0.83 -10.19
C VAL A 250 -8.16 0.95 -11.17
N LYS A 251 -8.50 -0.10 -11.95
CA LYS A 251 -9.50 0.00 -13.06
C LYS A 251 -10.94 -0.32 -12.69
N ALA A 252 -11.24 -0.87 -11.54
CA ALA A 252 -12.61 -1.25 -11.23
C ALA A 252 -13.01 -1.15 -9.77
N GLN A 253 -12.13 -0.72 -8.92
CA GLN A 253 -12.56 -0.36 -7.58
C GLN A 253 -12.95 1.11 -7.59
N VAL A 254 -14.25 1.32 -7.81
CA VAL A 254 -14.88 2.42 -7.11
C VAL A 254 -14.36 2.27 -5.69
N ASP A 255 -13.44 3.18 -5.29
CA ASP A 255 -12.89 3.19 -3.95
C ASP A 255 -14.10 3.15 -3.01
N TRP A 256 -14.41 1.94 -2.55
CA TRP A 256 -15.61 1.69 -1.75
C TRP A 256 -15.58 2.59 -0.51
N LYS A 257 -14.38 2.84 0.04
CA LYS A 257 -14.14 3.75 1.15
C LYS A 257 -14.50 5.19 0.77
N ARG A 258 -14.07 5.64 -0.40
CA ARG A 258 -14.42 6.95 -0.93
C ARG A 258 -15.91 7.07 -1.19
N THR A 259 -16.53 6.07 -1.79
CA THR A 259 -17.97 6.06 -2.07
C THR A 259 -18.77 6.05 -0.78
N LEU A 260 -18.35 5.27 0.21
CA LEU A 260 -18.93 5.24 1.55
C LEU A 260 -18.84 6.62 2.22
N ARG A 261 -17.68 7.27 2.19
CA ARG A 261 -17.48 8.62 2.75
C ARG A 261 -18.30 9.67 2.00
N VAL A 262 -18.36 9.61 0.67
CA VAL A 262 -19.20 10.50 -0.15
C VAL A 262 -20.68 10.29 0.17
N PHE A 263 -21.13 9.06 0.27
CA PHE A 263 -22.50 8.75 0.70
C PHE A 263 -22.78 9.28 2.11
N ALA A 264 -21.90 9.01 3.06
CA ALA A 264 -22.02 9.49 4.42
C ALA A 264 -21.95 11.03 4.49
N SER A 265 -21.17 11.70 3.64
CA SER A 265 -21.04 13.15 3.61
C SER A 265 -22.19 13.85 2.88
N SER A 266 -22.90 13.17 1.99
CA SER A 266 -24.03 13.72 1.26
C SER A 266 -25.31 13.62 2.09
N GLY A 267 -25.91 14.75 2.42
CA GLY A 267 -27.12 14.82 3.27
C GLY A 267 -26.78 15.05 4.74
N TYR A 268 -27.17 16.16 5.23
CA TYR A 268 -27.10 16.51 6.64
C TYR A 268 -28.29 17.39 6.98
N ARG A 269 -28.73 17.30 8.22
CA ARG A 269 -29.72 18.25 8.75
C ARG A 269 -29.04 19.46 9.27
N THR A 270 -29.58 20.58 8.92
CA THR A 270 -29.09 21.85 9.44
C THR A 270 -29.94 22.23 10.63
N ARG A 271 -29.35 22.24 11.82
CA ARG A 271 -29.94 22.79 13.02
C ARG A 271 -29.39 24.19 13.26
N ILE A 272 -30.26 25.14 13.30
CA ILE A 272 -29.92 26.52 13.57
C ILE A 272 -30.13 26.78 15.06
N VAL A 273 -29.07 27.12 15.78
CA VAL A 273 -29.13 27.42 17.22
C VAL A 273 -28.70 28.87 17.45
N GLY A 274 -29.50 29.61 18.18
CA GLY A 274 -29.13 30.95 18.64
C GLY A 274 -27.90 30.89 19.55
N THR A 275 -26.96 31.78 19.39
CA THR A 275 -25.75 31.85 20.22
C THR A 275 -25.42 33.29 20.62
N ASN A 276 -25.19 33.50 21.92
CA ASN A 276 -24.71 34.77 22.41
C ASN A 276 -23.19 35.02 22.20
N ARG A 277 -22.50 34.03 21.61
CA ARG A 277 -21.05 34.13 21.27
C ARG A 277 -20.77 34.86 19.96
N LYS A 278 -21.80 35.06 19.12
CA LYS A 278 -21.68 35.75 17.83
C LYS A 278 -22.86 36.71 17.65
N ARG A 279 -22.60 37.84 16.99
CA ARG A 279 -23.65 38.76 16.58
C ARG A 279 -24.38 38.23 15.33
N SER A 280 -25.64 38.53 15.22
CA SER A 280 -26.41 38.27 14.00
C SER A 280 -25.80 39.09 12.86
N LYS A 281 -25.43 38.40 11.77
CA LYS A 281 -24.94 39.08 10.53
C LYS A 281 -26.00 40.00 9.90
N ARG A 282 -27.26 39.77 10.19
CA ARG A 282 -28.39 40.54 9.63
C ARG A 282 -28.75 41.74 10.46
N PHE A 283 -28.67 41.62 11.78
CA PHE A 283 -29.19 42.66 12.69
C PHE A 283 -28.07 43.32 13.54
N GLY A 284 -26.85 42.81 13.46
CA GLY A 284 -25.73 43.35 14.26
C GLY A 284 -25.81 43.14 15.78
N THR A 285 -26.91 42.57 16.27
CA THR A 285 -27.24 42.33 17.66
C THR A 285 -27.13 40.86 18.06
N TYR A 286 -27.14 40.59 19.40
CA TYR A 286 -27.22 39.22 19.92
C TYR A 286 -28.68 38.80 20.08
N PRO A 287 -29.02 37.49 19.95
CA PRO A 287 -28.13 36.37 19.62
C PRO A 287 -27.85 36.26 18.11
N GLY A 288 -26.63 35.83 17.79
CA GLY A 288 -26.32 35.37 16.43
C GLY A 288 -26.71 33.92 16.22
N VAL A 289 -26.43 33.37 15.04
CA VAL A 289 -26.81 32.00 14.64
C VAL A 289 -25.59 31.12 14.52
N ARG A 290 -25.66 29.94 15.12
CA ARG A 290 -24.71 28.85 14.90
C ARG A 290 -25.41 27.75 14.13
N ILE A 291 -24.83 27.37 13.01
CA ILE A 291 -25.33 26.28 12.18
C ILE A 291 -24.64 25.01 12.64
N HIS A 292 -25.40 24.07 13.17
CA HIS A 292 -24.98 22.71 13.45
C HIS A 292 -25.42 21.82 12.30
N ARG A 293 -24.47 21.12 11.73
CA ARG A 293 -24.76 20.08 10.73
C ARG A 293 -24.72 18.75 11.44
N GLU A 294 -25.87 18.17 11.63
CA GLU A 294 -26.02 16.87 12.27
C GLU A 294 -26.29 15.82 11.20
N LYS A 295 -25.63 14.70 11.27
CA LYS A 295 -25.82 13.55 10.39
C LYS A 295 -26.16 12.36 11.25
N LYS A 296 -27.21 11.64 10.87
CA LYS A 296 -27.60 10.43 11.54
C LYS A 296 -27.68 9.29 10.53
N LEU A 297 -26.79 8.32 10.68
CA LEU A 297 -26.67 7.18 9.79
C LEU A 297 -27.06 5.90 10.50
N ALA A 298 -27.83 5.05 9.82
CA ALA A 298 -28.03 3.67 10.20
C ALA A 298 -26.98 2.79 9.48
N VAL A 299 -26.34 1.92 10.20
CA VAL A 299 -25.42 0.91 9.67
C VAL A 299 -25.98 -0.45 10.00
N VAL A 300 -26.49 -1.15 9.00
CA VAL A 300 -26.98 -2.51 9.14
C VAL A 300 -25.86 -3.48 8.79
N VAL A 301 -25.58 -4.40 9.69
CA VAL A 301 -24.57 -5.45 9.53
C VAL A 301 -25.30 -6.79 9.44
N ASP A 302 -25.13 -7.44 8.29
CA ASP A 302 -25.60 -8.80 8.10
C ASP A 302 -24.75 -9.76 8.93
N THR A 303 -25.43 -10.53 9.79
CA THR A 303 -24.78 -11.44 10.74
C THR A 303 -24.95 -12.91 10.35
N SER A 304 -25.26 -13.19 9.10
CA SER A 304 -25.48 -14.56 8.57
C SER A 304 -24.23 -15.46 8.56
N GLY A 305 -23.10 -15.01 9.09
CA GLY A 305 -21.87 -15.79 9.24
C GLY A 305 -21.00 -15.90 7.99
N SER A 306 -21.45 -15.36 6.86
CA SER A 306 -20.75 -15.38 5.57
C SER A 306 -19.77 -14.21 5.37
N ILE A 307 -19.81 -13.19 6.24
CA ILE A 307 -18.89 -12.05 6.18
C ILE A 307 -17.68 -12.32 7.08
N GLY A 308 -16.50 -12.44 6.49
CA GLY A 308 -15.27 -12.69 7.23
C GLY A 308 -14.89 -11.56 8.21
N PRO A 309 -14.21 -11.90 9.32
CA PRO A 309 -13.84 -10.94 10.36
C PRO A 309 -12.93 -9.80 9.85
N GLU A 310 -12.07 -10.07 8.91
CA GLU A 310 -11.17 -9.06 8.29
C GLU A 310 -11.98 -8.02 7.50
N THR A 311 -12.98 -8.46 6.75
CA THR A 311 -13.89 -7.58 5.99
C THR A 311 -14.68 -6.68 6.93
N LEU A 312 -15.18 -7.23 8.03
CA LEU A 312 -15.89 -6.46 9.07
C LEU A 312 -14.94 -5.46 9.76
N ALA A 313 -13.71 -5.85 10.08
CA ALA A 313 -12.76 -4.95 10.69
C ALA A 313 -12.42 -3.76 9.77
N ALA A 314 -12.18 -4.01 8.47
CA ALA A 314 -11.95 -2.97 7.48
C ALA A 314 -13.16 -2.03 7.34
N PHE A 315 -14.37 -2.58 7.34
CA PHE A 315 -15.60 -1.80 7.27
C PHE A 315 -15.78 -0.91 8.51
N PHE A 316 -15.62 -1.47 9.72
CA PHE A 316 -15.76 -0.71 10.95
C PHE A 316 -14.68 0.36 11.14
N ALA A 317 -13.48 0.15 10.59
CA ALA A 317 -12.44 1.19 10.55
C ALA A 317 -12.94 2.42 9.77
N GLU A 318 -13.56 2.24 8.61
CA GLU A 318 -14.14 3.34 7.84
C GLU A 318 -15.34 3.99 8.53
N ILE A 319 -16.20 3.19 9.18
CA ILE A 319 -17.32 3.70 9.99
C ILE A 319 -16.80 4.56 11.14
N THR A 320 -15.68 4.19 11.76
CA THR A 320 -15.01 4.98 12.81
C THR A 320 -14.56 6.35 12.27
N LEU A 321 -13.99 6.40 11.07
CA LEU A 321 -13.60 7.67 10.44
C LEU A 321 -14.82 8.55 10.14
N ILE A 322 -15.93 7.97 9.70
CA ILE A 322 -17.18 8.67 9.45
C ILE A 322 -17.74 9.24 10.76
N GLN A 323 -17.73 8.47 11.85
CA GLN A 323 -18.15 8.92 13.17
C GLN A 323 -17.27 10.10 13.66
N ARG A 324 -15.94 9.99 13.53
CA ARG A 324 -15.00 11.08 13.90
C ARG A 324 -15.23 12.36 13.10
N SER A 325 -15.82 12.26 11.90
CA SER A 325 -16.23 13.44 11.12
C SER A 325 -17.50 14.12 11.63
N GLY A 326 -18.07 13.64 12.74
CA GLY A 326 -19.25 14.20 13.41
C GLY A 326 -20.58 13.59 13.01
N ALA A 327 -20.59 12.38 12.44
CA ALA A 327 -21.82 11.62 12.19
C ALA A 327 -22.22 10.82 13.42
N GLU A 328 -23.51 10.86 13.77
CA GLU A 328 -24.13 9.95 14.73
C GLU A 328 -24.46 8.65 14.00
N ILE A 329 -23.95 7.53 14.49
CA ILE A 329 -24.12 6.22 13.84
C ILE A 329 -24.83 5.28 14.78
N LEU A 330 -25.88 4.65 14.28
CA LEU A 330 -26.60 3.56 14.94
C LEU A 330 -26.30 2.26 14.18
N VAL A 331 -25.75 1.28 14.85
CA VAL A 331 -25.51 -0.07 14.30
C VAL A 331 -26.70 -0.96 14.60
N ILE A 332 -27.11 -1.71 13.59
CA ILE A 332 -28.20 -2.70 13.63
C ILE A 332 -27.60 -4.01 13.14
N GLU A 333 -27.52 -5.00 14.01
CA GLU A 333 -27.16 -6.36 13.65
C GLU A 333 -28.40 -7.13 13.28
N ALA A 334 -28.46 -7.65 12.08
CA ALA A 334 -29.60 -8.36 11.57
C ALA A 334 -29.22 -9.56 10.69
N ASP A 335 -29.96 -10.65 10.85
CA ASP A 335 -29.99 -11.80 9.96
C ASP A 335 -31.42 -12.00 9.43
N ALA A 336 -32.12 -13.05 9.78
CA ALA A 336 -33.54 -13.20 9.54
C ALA A 336 -34.43 -12.33 10.49
N VAL A 337 -33.82 -11.77 11.54
CA VAL A 337 -34.43 -10.85 12.50
C VAL A 337 -33.40 -9.78 12.93
N VAL A 338 -33.89 -8.69 13.55
CA VAL A 338 -32.97 -7.71 14.17
C VAL A 338 -32.53 -8.28 15.51
N GLN A 339 -31.22 -8.54 15.62
CA GLN A 339 -30.58 -9.14 16.79
C GLN A 339 -30.23 -8.09 17.85
N ASN A 340 -29.48 -7.05 17.43
CA ASN A 340 -28.99 -6.00 18.31
C ASN A 340 -29.10 -4.63 17.65
N VAL A 341 -29.32 -3.60 18.47
CA VAL A 341 -29.28 -2.20 18.02
C VAL A 341 -28.58 -1.37 19.08
N TYR A 342 -27.52 -0.66 18.67
CA TYR A 342 -26.74 0.17 19.58
C TYR A 342 -26.07 1.38 18.90
N PRO A 343 -25.85 2.47 19.64
CA PRO A 343 -25.08 3.61 19.12
C PRO A 343 -23.61 3.24 18.98
N PHE A 344 -23.03 3.48 17.82
CA PHE A 344 -21.61 3.21 17.56
C PHE A 344 -20.74 4.24 18.27
N ARG A 345 -19.81 3.79 19.10
CA ARG A 345 -18.89 4.62 19.88
C ARG A 345 -17.41 4.45 19.50
N GLY A 346 -17.13 4.02 18.27
CA GLY A 346 -15.77 3.86 17.75
C GLY A 346 -15.07 2.58 18.19
N LYS A 347 -15.77 1.62 18.79
CA LYS A 347 -15.23 0.28 19.09
C LYS A 347 -15.93 -0.76 18.23
N VAL A 348 -15.13 -1.61 17.61
CA VAL A 348 -15.65 -2.80 16.89
C VAL A 348 -16.25 -3.74 17.92
N PRO A 349 -17.45 -4.26 17.72
CA PRO A 349 -18.05 -5.23 18.64
C PRO A 349 -17.20 -6.50 18.67
N GLU A 350 -16.94 -7.02 19.87
CA GLU A 350 -16.13 -8.25 20.08
C GLU A 350 -16.87 -9.51 19.62
N GLN A 351 -18.19 -9.47 19.62
CA GLN A 351 -19.04 -10.52 19.10
C GLN A 351 -20.19 -9.89 18.32
N ILE A 352 -20.43 -10.40 17.14
CA ILE A 352 -21.57 -10.04 16.29
C ILE A 352 -22.56 -11.20 16.45
N GLY A 353 -23.77 -10.91 16.97
CA GLY A 353 -24.80 -11.92 17.19
C GLY A 353 -25.44 -12.32 15.87
N GLY A 354 -25.64 -13.62 15.63
CA GLY A 354 -26.30 -14.14 14.45
C GLY A 354 -25.82 -15.53 14.07
N GLY A 355 -26.20 -16.01 12.90
CA GLY A 355 -25.86 -17.35 12.38
C GLY A 355 -27.04 -18.02 11.68
N GLY A 356 -28.12 -17.28 11.48
CA GLY A 356 -29.31 -17.72 10.73
C GLY A 356 -29.24 -17.38 9.24
N GLY A 357 -30.32 -17.63 8.51
CA GLY A 357 -30.45 -17.17 7.11
C GLY A 357 -30.63 -15.66 7.04
N THR A 358 -30.41 -15.07 5.88
CA THR A 358 -30.48 -13.62 5.66
C THR A 358 -31.84 -13.21 5.11
N ASP A 359 -32.53 -12.25 5.78
CA ASP A 359 -33.65 -11.48 5.24
C ASP A 359 -33.41 -9.98 5.48
N PHE A 360 -33.50 -9.19 4.44
CA PHE A 360 -33.30 -7.73 4.52
C PHE A 360 -34.49 -6.97 5.08
N ASN A 361 -35.70 -7.54 4.98
CA ASN A 361 -36.95 -6.87 5.36
C ASN A 361 -37.06 -6.51 6.85
N PRO A 362 -36.61 -7.34 7.81
CA PRO A 362 -36.69 -7.01 9.23
C PRO A 362 -35.93 -5.72 9.59
N ALA A 363 -34.72 -5.52 9.06
CA ALA A 363 -33.95 -4.32 9.28
C ALA A 363 -34.63 -3.07 8.70
N PHE A 364 -35.21 -3.16 7.51
CA PHE A 364 -35.93 -2.03 6.89
C PHE A 364 -37.27 -1.73 7.60
N ARG A 365 -37.96 -2.77 8.07
CA ARG A 365 -39.15 -2.59 8.90
C ARG A 365 -38.82 -1.88 10.19
N TRP A 366 -37.78 -2.32 10.89
CA TRP A 366 -37.32 -1.68 12.11
C TRP A 366 -36.94 -0.20 11.89
N LEU A 367 -36.20 0.11 10.83
CA LEU A 367 -35.86 1.49 10.48
C LEU A 367 -37.10 2.37 10.23
N ARG A 368 -38.16 1.80 9.72
CA ARG A 368 -39.39 2.51 9.34
C ARG A 368 -40.38 2.66 10.50
N GLU A 369 -40.55 1.62 11.32
CA GLU A 369 -41.63 1.50 12.28
C GLU A 369 -41.12 1.59 13.73
N ASP A 370 -40.04 0.90 14.06
CA ASP A 370 -39.62 0.72 15.45
C ASP A 370 -38.55 1.71 15.91
N SER A 371 -37.79 2.33 14.99
CA SER A 371 -36.69 3.19 15.37
C SER A 371 -37.07 4.49 16.08
N GLY A 372 -38.30 4.98 15.86
CA GLY A 372 -38.71 6.30 16.36
C GLY A 372 -37.89 7.48 15.90
N GLN A 373 -36.92 7.25 15.01
CA GLN A 373 -35.92 8.20 14.60
C GLN A 373 -35.83 8.32 13.08
N ARG A 374 -35.37 9.47 12.59
CA ARG A 374 -35.14 9.67 11.15
C ARG A 374 -33.67 9.62 10.87
N PHE A 375 -33.27 8.77 9.92
CA PHE A 375 -31.90 8.66 9.42
C PHE A 375 -31.74 9.44 8.11
N ASP A 376 -30.53 9.98 7.89
CA ASP A 376 -30.17 10.69 6.67
C ASP A 376 -29.67 9.71 5.59
N GLY A 377 -29.28 8.50 6.00
CA GLY A 377 -28.90 7.41 5.13
C GLY A 377 -28.76 6.09 5.90
N CYS A 378 -28.88 5.00 5.17
CA CYS A 378 -28.66 3.64 5.62
C CYS A 378 -27.52 3.02 4.81
N ILE A 379 -26.57 2.41 5.49
CA ILE A 379 -25.48 1.63 4.91
C ILE A 379 -25.74 0.19 5.30
N TYR A 380 -25.91 -0.70 4.34
CA TYR A 380 -26.16 -2.12 4.58
C TYR A 380 -24.97 -2.94 4.11
N ILE A 381 -24.25 -3.60 5.03
CA ILE A 381 -23.19 -4.53 4.71
C ILE A 381 -23.74 -5.96 4.68
N THR A 382 -23.54 -6.67 3.57
CA THR A 382 -24.01 -8.03 3.33
C THR A 382 -23.14 -8.73 2.30
N ASP A 383 -23.24 -10.04 2.20
CA ASP A 383 -22.70 -10.81 1.06
C ASP A 383 -23.67 -10.86 -0.15
N GLY A 384 -24.92 -10.38 0.05
CA GLY A 384 -25.94 -10.31 -0.98
C GLY A 384 -26.63 -11.63 -1.30
N PHE A 385 -26.39 -12.70 -0.56
CA PHE A 385 -27.05 -14.01 -0.75
C PHE A 385 -28.38 -14.08 0.02
N ALA A 386 -29.34 -13.25 -0.38
CA ALA A 386 -30.67 -13.25 0.18
C ALA A 386 -31.73 -12.89 -0.86
N GLU A 387 -32.98 -13.13 -0.56
CA GLU A 387 -34.10 -12.72 -1.42
C GLU A 387 -34.17 -11.19 -1.55
N THR A 388 -34.63 -10.74 -2.70
CA THR A 388 -34.86 -9.31 -2.95
C THR A 388 -35.81 -8.72 -1.93
N PRO A 389 -35.42 -7.65 -1.20
CA PRO A 389 -36.30 -7.08 -0.18
C PRO A 389 -37.51 -6.43 -0.80
N THR A 390 -38.65 -6.58 -0.12
CA THR A 390 -39.95 -6.02 -0.52
C THR A 390 -40.26 -4.70 0.20
N ILE A 391 -39.62 -4.45 1.34
CA ILE A 391 -39.81 -3.25 2.16
C ILE A 391 -38.79 -2.20 1.81
N ARG A 392 -39.26 -1.04 1.32
CA ARG A 392 -38.34 0.08 0.99
C ARG A 392 -37.85 0.79 2.26
N PRO A 393 -36.54 1.04 2.40
CA PRO A 393 -35.98 1.82 3.51
C PRO A 393 -36.53 3.25 3.52
N PRO A 394 -36.70 3.87 4.71
CA PRO A 394 -37.23 5.24 4.83
C PRO A 394 -36.23 6.34 4.45
N CYS A 395 -35.00 5.99 4.17
CA CYS A 395 -33.90 6.91 3.84
C CYS A 395 -33.09 6.40 2.63
N ARG A 396 -32.10 7.16 2.21
CA ARG A 396 -31.18 6.74 1.14
C ARG A 396 -30.43 5.49 1.57
N LEU A 397 -30.22 4.56 0.65
CA LEU A 397 -29.56 3.29 0.89
C LEU A 397 -28.26 3.18 0.10
N LEU A 398 -27.24 2.63 0.75
CA LEU A 398 -26.01 2.17 0.15
C LEU A 398 -25.78 0.70 0.54
N TRP A 399 -25.73 -0.16 -0.43
CA TRP A 399 -25.37 -1.55 -0.27
C TRP A 399 -23.83 -1.70 -0.32
N VAL A 400 -23.27 -2.35 0.67
CA VAL A 400 -21.85 -2.66 0.76
C VAL A 400 -21.71 -4.17 0.72
N ILE A 401 -21.28 -4.68 -0.42
CA ILE A 401 -21.17 -6.12 -0.67
C ILE A 401 -19.78 -6.61 -0.27
N SER A 402 -19.70 -7.73 0.45
CA SER A 402 -18.44 -8.37 0.82
C SER A 402 -17.62 -8.80 -0.40
N VAL A 403 -16.35 -9.11 -0.21
CA VAL A 403 -15.40 -9.50 -1.29
C VAL A 403 -15.93 -10.66 -2.10
N ASP A 404 -16.45 -11.68 -1.42
CA ASP A 404 -16.95 -12.93 -2.03
C ASP A 404 -18.47 -12.91 -2.29
N GLY A 405 -19.11 -11.76 -2.07
CA GLY A 405 -20.55 -11.61 -2.17
C GLY A 405 -21.10 -11.65 -3.60
N GLN A 406 -22.39 -11.85 -3.74
CA GLN A 406 -23.11 -11.81 -5.01
C GLN A 406 -23.10 -10.41 -5.60
N LYS A 407 -23.07 -10.28 -6.93
CA LYS A 407 -23.23 -8.96 -7.57
C LYS A 407 -24.57 -8.37 -7.19
N GLY A 408 -24.55 -7.15 -6.65
CA GLY A 408 -25.74 -6.47 -6.12
C GLY A 408 -26.75 -5.97 -7.18
N GLU A 409 -26.74 -6.54 -8.40
CA GLU A 409 -27.65 -6.15 -9.50
C GLU A 409 -29.13 -6.45 -9.20
N HIS A 410 -29.38 -7.40 -8.32
CA HIS A 410 -30.73 -7.78 -7.86
C HIS A 410 -31.22 -6.95 -6.66
N LEU A 411 -30.36 -6.12 -6.06
CA LEU A 411 -30.70 -5.34 -4.88
C LEU A 411 -31.35 -4.00 -5.29
N PRO A 412 -32.59 -3.73 -4.86
CA PRO A 412 -33.31 -2.52 -5.22
C PRO A 412 -32.91 -1.32 -4.35
N TRP A 413 -33.34 -0.14 -4.75
CA TRP A 413 -33.32 1.12 -3.98
C TRP A 413 -31.97 1.55 -3.44
N GLY A 414 -30.98 1.67 -4.25
CA GLY A 414 -29.72 2.20 -3.79
C GLY A 414 -28.61 1.97 -4.78
N LYS A 415 -27.43 2.41 -4.38
CA LYS A 415 -26.19 2.04 -5.08
C LYS A 415 -25.58 0.86 -4.35
N SER A 416 -25.06 -0.09 -5.10
CA SER A 416 -24.24 -1.18 -4.57
C SER A 416 -22.75 -0.89 -4.83
N ILE A 417 -21.93 -1.14 -3.82
CA ILE A 417 -20.47 -1.12 -3.91
C ILE A 417 -19.94 -2.41 -3.33
N ARG A 418 -18.81 -2.89 -3.86
CA ARG A 418 -18.16 -4.08 -3.34
C ARG A 418 -16.92 -3.69 -2.54
N ILE A 419 -16.76 -4.30 -1.37
CA ILE A 419 -15.51 -4.22 -0.61
C ILE A 419 -14.43 -4.95 -1.44
N SER A 420 -13.31 -4.32 -1.59
CA SER A 420 -12.10 -4.93 -2.11
C SER A 420 -11.16 -5.23 -0.96
N ALA A 421 -10.52 -6.37 -1.04
CA ALA A 421 -9.46 -6.75 -0.12
C ALA A 421 -8.27 -5.79 -0.20
#